data_0e2b0bcce106f3eb7dd4eac50b82900e
#
_entry.id   0e2b0bcce106f3eb7dd4eac50b82900e
#
_cell.length_a   1.000
_cell.length_b   1.000
_cell.length_c   1.000
_cell.angle_alpha   90.00
_cell.angle_beta   90.00
_cell.angle_gamma   90.00
#
_symmetry.space_group_name_H-M   'P 1'
#
loop_
_entity.id
_entity.type
_entity.pdbx_description
1 polymer ?
#
loop_
_entity_poly.entity_id
_entity_poly.type
_entity_poly.pdbx_seq_one_letter_code
_entity_poly.pdbx_strand_id
1 'polypeptide(L)'
;GNYGEKRFWAVGRPYGFYAVHPEKMKENNIATEVSCNDKGELRVTGFDSSEMGKGAVDLMTAAKTDVVYEGGGMMAPVLLAFKHELAQVKFTVCTGEKQAEVSDIRLLGVDYKGDLLWTPEESTWQNRINCTEEGTPFVRSESVRIEAGSSVTVLDSVLLLPQPVTEHVAVTFKYAYAGKPLSEAKEAMVYLDVAQTTEWIKSSTYHYKITLPAGDADI
;
A
#
# COMPACT_ATOMS: atom_id res chain seq x y z
N GLY A 1 18.04 -15.81 7.32
CA GLY A 1 17.26 -17.02 7.54
C GLY A 1 18.12 -18.13 8.10
N ASN A 2 17.69 -18.71 9.21
CA ASN A 2 18.38 -19.87 9.79
C ASN A 2 17.95 -21.10 8.97
N TYR A 3 18.78 -21.51 8.04
CA TYR A 3 18.60 -22.77 7.33
C TYR A 3 19.02 -23.89 8.29
N GLY A 4 18.10 -24.73 8.74
CA GLY A 4 18.31 -25.75 9.77
C GLY A 4 19.43 -26.76 9.50
N GLU A 5 19.93 -26.86 8.28
CA GLU A 5 21.05 -27.71 7.88
C GLU A 5 22.04 -26.93 7.02
N LYS A 6 23.34 -27.17 7.23
CA LYS A 6 24.39 -26.64 6.36
C LYS A 6 24.24 -27.24 4.96
N ARG A 7 24.01 -26.40 3.98
CA ARG A 7 24.00 -26.79 2.56
C ARG A 7 25.29 -26.33 1.92
N PHE A 8 25.89 -27.22 1.14
CA PHE A 8 27.13 -26.96 0.43
C PHE A 8 26.83 -26.65 -1.03
N TRP A 9 27.56 -25.71 -1.59
CA TRP A 9 27.51 -25.41 -3.01
C TRP A 9 28.09 -26.54 -3.81
N ALA A 10 27.37 -27.04 -4.81
CA ALA A 10 27.93 -27.96 -5.82
C ALA A 10 28.54 -27.11 -6.95
N VAL A 11 29.79 -27.39 -7.27
CA VAL A 11 30.53 -26.73 -8.36
C VAL A 11 29.80 -26.92 -9.70
N GLY A 12 29.67 -25.85 -10.47
CA GLY A 12 29.05 -25.83 -11.78
C GLY A 12 27.52 -26.02 -11.80
N ARG A 13 26.84 -26.06 -10.64
CA ARG A 13 25.38 -26.11 -10.58
C ARG A 13 24.75 -24.74 -10.45
N PRO A 14 23.72 -24.40 -11.26
CA PRO A 14 22.95 -23.18 -11.06
C PRO A 14 22.02 -23.28 -9.85
N TYR A 15 21.89 -22.17 -9.11
CA TYR A 15 21.00 -22.02 -7.97
C TYR A 15 20.09 -20.81 -8.18
N GLY A 16 18.83 -20.93 -7.76
CA GLY A 16 17.88 -19.83 -7.66
C GLY A 16 17.65 -19.43 -6.20
N PHE A 17 17.59 -18.14 -5.94
CA PHE A 17 17.27 -17.55 -4.65
C PHE A 17 16.03 -16.70 -4.80
N TYR A 18 15.05 -16.95 -3.94
CA TYR A 18 13.76 -16.25 -3.93
C TYR A 18 13.50 -15.78 -2.52
N ALA A 19 13.04 -14.55 -2.38
CA ALA A 19 12.80 -13.95 -1.08
C ALA A 19 11.54 -13.09 -1.09
N VAL A 20 10.92 -13.01 0.07
CA VAL A 20 9.76 -12.16 0.34
C VAL A 20 9.98 -11.42 1.65
N HIS A 21 9.53 -10.18 1.72
CA HIS A 21 9.51 -9.36 2.91
C HIS A 21 8.08 -8.83 3.14
N PRO A 22 7.62 -8.73 4.40
CA PRO A 22 8.31 -9.01 5.65
C PRO A 22 8.44 -10.51 5.95
N GLU A 23 9.35 -10.84 6.87
CA GLU A 23 9.42 -12.17 7.48
C GLU A 23 8.19 -12.42 8.38
N LYS A 24 7.91 -13.71 8.66
CA LYS A 24 6.90 -14.14 9.65
C LYS A 24 5.52 -13.54 9.43
N MET A 25 5.12 -13.39 8.17
CA MET A 25 3.81 -12.80 7.83
C MET A 25 2.65 -13.56 8.49
N LYS A 26 2.74 -14.90 8.60
CA LYS A 26 1.72 -15.73 9.24
C LYS A 26 1.64 -15.48 10.75
N GLU A 27 2.78 -15.46 11.43
CA GLU A 27 2.84 -15.22 12.88
C GLU A 27 2.38 -13.80 13.26
N ASN A 28 2.57 -12.86 12.35
CA ASN A 28 2.16 -11.46 12.54
C ASN A 28 0.77 -11.15 11.96
N ASN A 29 0.02 -12.16 11.51
CA ASN A 29 -1.31 -12.02 10.90
C ASN A 29 -1.37 -11.11 9.65
N ILE A 30 -0.25 -10.96 8.93
CA ILE A 30 -0.14 -10.16 7.71
C ILE A 30 -0.60 -10.97 6.49
N ALA A 31 -0.39 -12.29 6.53
CA ALA A 31 -0.88 -13.26 5.55
C ALA A 31 -1.23 -14.58 6.24
N THR A 32 -2.08 -15.37 5.62
CA THR A 32 -2.46 -16.69 6.16
C THR A 32 -1.42 -17.75 5.85
N GLU A 33 -0.76 -17.66 4.70
CA GLU A 33 0.27 -18.60 4.25
C GLU A 33 1.26 -17.93 3.30
N VAL A 34 2.51 -18.39 3.37
CA VAL A 34 3.56 -18.05 2.40
C VAL A 34 4.25 -19.35 1.96
N SER A 35 4.28 -19.62 0.66
CA SER A 35 4.91 -20.79 0.08
C SER A 35 5.70 -20.43 -1.17
N CYS A 36 6.71 -21.26 -1.47
CA CYS A 36 7.50 -21.17 -2.70
C CYS A 36 7.77 -22.58 -3.19
N ASN A 37 7.52 -22.84 -4.47
CA ASN A 37 7.79 -24.14 -5.07
C ASN A 37 9.20 -24.22 -5.69
N ASP A 38 9.56 -25.42 -6.18
CA ASP A 38 10.88 -25.68 -6.78
C ASP A 38 11.15 -24.90 -8.08
N LYS A 39 10.11 -24.31 -8.68
CA LYS A 39 10.23 -23.45 -9.87
C LYS A 39 10.42 -21.97 -9.52
N GLY A 40 10.41 -21.62 -8.23
CA GLY A 40 10.50 -20.24 -7.76
C GLY A 40 9.20 -19.46 -7.86
N GLU A 41 8.06 -20.16 -8.01
CA GLU A 41 6.74 -19.54 -7.91
C GLU A 41 6.41 -19.32 -6.43
N LEU A 42 6.35 -18.05 -6.03
CA LEU A 42 6.00 -17.61 -4.69
C LEU A 42 4.49 -17.37 -4.62
N ARG A 43 3.85 -17.84 -3.55
CA ARG A 43 2.46 -17.54 -3.21
C ARG A 43 2.39 -16.93 -1.81
N VAL A 44 1.72 -15.79 -1.71
CA VAL A 44 1.32 -15.17 -0.43
C VAL A 44 -0.19 -15.15 -0.39
N THR A 45 -0.80 -15.95 0.49
CA THR A 45 -2.25 -16.12 0.57
C THR A 45 -2.82 -15.24 1.69
N GLY A 46 -3.91 -14.53 1.40
CA GLY A 46 -4.64 -13.71 2.35
C GLY A 46 -3.79 -12.55 2.90
N PHE A 47 -2.92 -11.96 2.07
CA PHE A 47 -2.18 -10.76 2.45
C PHE A 47 -3.15 -9.62 2.77
N ASP A 48 -2.87 -8.88 3.83
CA ASP A 48 -3.70 -7.80 4.36
C ASP A 48 -2.89 -6.51 4.51
N SER A 49 -3.25 -5.46 3.78
CA SER A 49 -2.62 -4.13 3.82
C SER A 49 -3.47 -3.08 4.55
N SER A 50 -4.39 -3.50 5.41
CA SER A 50 -5.33 -2.60 6.12
C SER A 50 -4.67 -1.59 7.07
N GLU A 51 -3.44 -1.83 7.51
CA GLU A 51 -2.70 -0.91 8.37
C GLU A 51 -2.15 0.29 7.60
N MET A 52 -2.14 1.46 8.24
CA MET A 52 -1.66 2.72 7.67
C MET A 52 -0.50 3.33 8.45
N GLY A 53 0.18 4.29 7.83
CA GLY A 53 1.23 5.08 8.47
C GLY A 53 2.39 4.21 8.93
N LYS A 54 2.76 4.29 10.20
CA LYS A 54 3.87 3.51 10.77
C LYS A 54 3.57 2.02 10.90
N GLY A 55 2.30 1.63 10.89
CA GLY A 55 1.86 0.24 10.91
C GLY A 55 1.77 -0.39 9.51
N ALA A 56 1.84 0.41 8.46
CA ALA A 56 1.73 -0.07 7.09
C ALA A 56 2.82 -1.11 6.78
N VAL A 57 2.39 -2.23 6.21
CA VAL A 57 3.29 -3.34 5.88
C VAL A 57 3.53 -3.37 4.39
N ASP A 58 4.78 -3.17 4.00
CA ASP A 58 5.19 -3.19 2.60
C ASP A 58 5.59 -4.60 2.17
N LEU A 59 4.87 -5.15 1.21
CA LEU A 59 5.18 -6.44 0.61
C LEU A 59 6.22 -6.27 -0.49
N MET A 60 7.38 -6.90 -0.30
CA MET A 60 8.45 -6.87 -1.29
C MET A 60 8.91 -8.28 -1.65
N THR A 61 9.30 -8.46 -2.90
CA THR A 61 9.83 -9.72 -3.42
C THR A 61 11.18 -9.52 -4.09
N ALA A 62 11.99 -10.57 -4.14
CA ALA A 62 13.25 -10.56 -4.84
C ALA A 62 13.59 -11.95 -5.38
N ALA A 63 14.29 -11.99 -6.52
CA ALA A 63 14.92 -13.20 -7.03
C ALA A 63 16.33 -12.92 -7.56
N LYS A 64 17.14 -13.95 -7.51
CA LYS A 64 18.41 -14.04 -8.22
C LYS A 64 18.56 -15.48 -8.70
N THR A 65 18.48 -15.68 -10.01
CA THR A 65 18.61 -16.99 -10.67
C THR A 65 20.00 -17.18 -11.26
N ASP A 66 20.29 -18.41 -11.67
CA ASP A 66 21.52 -18.77 -12.39
C ASP A 66 22.81 -18.43 -11.65
N VAL A 67 22.77 -18.49 -10.32
CA VAL A 67 23.95 -18.28 -9.48
C VAL A 67 24.77 -19.56 -9.48
N VAL A 68 25.98 -19.53 -10.05
CA VAL A 68 26.86 -20.69 -10.17
C VAL A 68 28.06 -20.51 -9.25
N TYR A 69 28.43 -21.58 -8.55
CA TYR A 69 29.67 -21.66 -7.80
C TYR A 69 30.74 -22.39 -8.63
N GLU A 70 31.78 -21.68 -9.04
CA GLU A 70 32.84 -22.24 -9.89
C GLU A 70 33.95 -22.96 -9.10
N GLY A 71 33.85 -22.99 -7.78
CA GLY A 71 34.88 -23.59 -6.91
C GLY A 71 35.98 -22.60 -6.51
N GLY A 72 37.00 -23.09 -5.81
CA GLY A 72 38.21 -22.30 -5.50
C GLY A 72 38.16 -21.39 -4.29
N GLY A 73 37.17 -21.51 -3.42
CA GLY A 73 37.11 -20.74 -2.17
C GLY A 73 35.70 -20.42 -1.68
N MET A 74 35.57 -19.33 -0.90
CA MET A 74 34.26 -18.87 -0.45
C MET A 74 33.51 -18.17 -1.58
N MET A 75 32.23 -18.51 -1.75
CA MET A 75 31.36 -17.80 -2.68
C MET A 75 31.08 -16.37 -2.20
N ALA A 76 31.04 -15.41 -3.14
CA ALA A 76 30.60 -14.08 -2.85
C ALA A 76 29.14 -14.07 -2.36
N PRO A 77 28.74 -13.11 -1.49
CA PRO A 77 27.36 -12.97 -1.07
C PRO A 77 26.41 -12.80 -2.27
N VAL A 78 25.27 -13.48 -2.22
CA VAL A 78 24.22 -13.31 -3.22
C VAL A 78 23.40 -12.07 -2.84
N LEU A 79 23.45 -11.05 -3.69
CA LEU A 79 22.68 -9.82 -3.49
C LEU A 79 21.28 -9.97 -4.07
N LEU A 80 20.25 -9.73 -3.25
CA LEU A 80 18.85 -9.73 -3.63
C LEU A 80 18.33 -8.29 -3.69
N ALA A 81 17.85 -7.88 -4.86
CA ALA A 81 17.22 -6.58 -5.07
C ALA A 81 15.70 -6.73 -4.88
N PHE A 82 15.20 -6.23 -3.76
CA PHE A 82 13.77 -6.25 -3.46
C PHE A 82 13.01 -5.22 -4.29
N LYS A 83 11.81 -5.59 -4.74
CA LYS A 83 10.85 -4.74 -5.43
C LYS A 83 9.54 -4.73 -4.66
N HIS A 84 8.92 -3.56 -4.56
CA HIS A 84 7.62 -3.39 -3.92
C HIS A 84 6.52 -4.03 -4.79
N GLU A 85 5.62 -4.76 -4.18
CA GLU A 85 4.46 -5.39 -4.83
C GLU A 85 3.17 -4.59 -4.65
N LEU A 86 3.23 -3.48 -3.89
CA LEU A 86 2.12 -2.58 -3.60
C LEU A 86 2.32 -1.21 -4.26
N ALA A 87 1.21 -0.48 -4.39
CA ALA A 87 1.18 0.95 -4.66
C ALA A 87 1.07 1.72 -3.35
N GLN A 88 1.73 2.87 -3.25
CA GLN A 88 1.58 3.78 -2.11
C GLN A 88 0.70 4.96 -2.49
N VAL A 89 -0.29 5.29 -1.65
CA VAL A 89 -1.19 6.41 -1.87
C VAL A 89 -1.18 7.34 -0.64
N LYS A 90 -1.22 8.64 -0.90
CA LYS A 90 -1.20 9.69 0.11
C LYS A 90 -2.22 10.79 -0.23
N PHE A 91 -2.91 11.29 0.78
CA PHE A 91 -3.90 12.34 0.63
C PHE A 91 -3.55 13.57 1.49
N THR A 92 -3.64 14.73 0.86
CA THR A 92 -3.43 16.05 1.50
C THR A 92 -4.64 16.91 1.24
N VAL A 93 -5.18 17.54 2.28
CA VAL A 93 -6.23 18.55 2.15
C VAL A 93 -5.61 19.95 2.26
N CYS A 94 -6.00 20.82 1.35
CA CYS A 94 -5.55 22.20 1.27
C CYS A 94 -6.71 23.14 1.52
N THR A 95 -6.46 24.28 2.20
CA THR A 95 -7.42 25.37 2.37
C THR A 95 -6.98 26.60 1.58
N GLY A 96 -7.97 27.45 1.20
CA GLY A 96 -7.73 28.80 0.70
C GLY A 96 -7.54 29.80 1.84
N GLU A 97 -8.23 30.94 1.76
CA GLU A 97 -8.08 32.06 2.70
C GLU A 97 -8.63 31.79 4.11
N LYS A 98 -9.44 30.76 4.29
CA LYS A 98 -10.06 30.43 5.57
C LYS A 98 -9.40 29.20 6.18
N GLN A 99 -9.18 29.26 7.49
CA GLN A 99 -8.86 28.08 8.29
C GLN A 99 -10.00 27.07 8.28
N ALA A 100 -9.70 25.79 8.28
CA ALA A 100 -10.68 24.71 8.35
C ALA A 100 -10.26 23.61 9.33
N GLU A 101 -11.23 22.83 9.76
CA GLU A 101 -11.04 21.59 10.48
C GLU A 101 -11.67 20.45 9.66
N VAL A 102 -10.93 19.36 9.49
CA VAL A 102 -11.35 18.17 8.73
C VAL A 102 -11.34 16.96 9.64
N SER A 103 -12.38 16.14 9.57
CA SER A 103 -12.53 14.95 10.41
C SER A 103 -13.20 13.80 9.65
N ASP A 104 -13.23 12.63 10.26
CA ASP A 104 -13.90 11.43 9.74
C ASP A 104 -13.48 11.09 8.29
N ILE A 105 -12.14 11.13 8.04
CA ILE A 105 -11.57 10.90 6.71
C ILE A 105 -11.55 9.41 6.45
N ARG A 106 -12.08 8.99 5.27
CA ARG A 106 -12.17 7.58 4.86
C ARG A 106 -11.76 7.43 3.40
N LEU A 107 -11.03 6.37 3.08
CA LEU A 107 -10.79 5.94 1.71
C LEU A 107 -11.68 4.74 1.39
N LEU A 108 -12.39 4.80 0.28
CA LEU A 108 -13.43 3.84 -0.13
C LEU A 108 -13.13 3.24 -1.49
N GLY A 109 -13.70 2.07 -1.76
CA GLY A 109 -13.68 1.44 -3.07
C GLY A 109 -12.33 0.85 -3.49
N VAL A 110 -11.44 0.56 -2.53
CA VAL A 110 -10.08 0.08 -2.82
C VAL A 110 -9.86 -1.36 -2.40
N ASP A 111 -9.10 -2.10 -3.21
CA ASP A 111 -8.66 -3.44 -2.88
C ASP A 111 -7.46 -3.36 -1.93
N TYR A 112 -7.59 -4.00 -0.77
CA TYR A 112 -6.57 -3.95 0.28
C TYR A 112 -6.11 -5.32 0.78
N LYS A 113 -6.81 -6.39 0.38
CA LYS A 113 -6.48 -7.76 0.77
C LYS A 113 -6.59 -8.69 -0.43
N GLY A 114 -5.75 -9.71 -0.49
CA GLY A 114 -5.77 -10.67 -1.59
C GLY A 114 -4.64 -11.68 -1.55
N ASP A 115 -4.57 -12.50 -2.58
CA ASP A 115 -3.54 -13.51 -2.78
C ASP A 115 -2.58 -13.06 -3.86
N LEU A 116 -1.28 -13.01 -3.55
CA LEU A 116 -0.22 -12.76 -4.54
C LEU A 116 0.29 -14.09 -5.11
N LEU A 117 0.27 -14.20 -6.43
CA LEU A 117 1.06 -15.15 -7.20
C LEU A 117 2.22 -14.39 -7.85
N TRP A 118 3.43 -14.83 -7.58
CA TRP A 118 4.62 -14.13 -8.04
C TRP A 118 5.66 -15.09 -8.64
N THR A 119 6.24 -14.64 -9.75
CA THR A 119 7.46 -15.19 -10.35
C THR A 119 8.46 -14.04 -10.59
N PRO A 120 9.73 -14.31 -10.93
CA PRO A 120 10.68 -13.26 -11.30
C PRO A 120 10.22 -12.35 -12.45
N GLU A 121 9.37 -12.87 -13.34
CA GLU A 121 8.87 -12.19 -14.54
C GLU A 121 7.57 -11.43 -14.29
N GLU A 122 6.68 -11.99 -13.45
CA GLU A 122 5.32 -11.49 -13.31
C GLU A 122 4.80 -11.63 -11.89
N SER A 123 3.90 -10.71 -11.51
CA SER A 123 3.09 -10.83 -10.29
C SER A 123 1.62 -10.57 -10.60
N THR A 124 0.75 -11.39 -10.00
CA THR A 124 -0.70 -11.32 -10.18
C THR A 124 -1.40 -11.39 -8.84
N TRP A 125 -2.37 -10.49 -8.64
CA TRP A 125 -3.22 -10.49 -7.45
C TRP A 125 -4.58 -11.13 -7.74
N GLN A 126 -4.99 -12.08 -6.89
CA GLN A 126 -6.23 -12.83 -6.96
C GLN A 126 -7.02 -12.74 -5.65
N ASN A 127 -8.28 -13.19 -5.65
CA ASN A 127 -9.14 -13.25 -4.45
C ASN A 127 -9.15 -11.92 -3.68
N ARG A 128 -9.26 -10.82 -4.41
CA ARG A 128 -9.19 -9.46 -3.87
C ARG A 128 -10.39 -9.15 -3.02
N ILE A 129 -10.17 -8.46 -1.91
CA ILE A 129 -11.21 -7.91 -1.05
C ILE A 129 -11.16 -6.39 -1.14
N ASN A 130 -12.28 -5.82 -1.56
CA ASN A 130 -12.49 -4.39 -1.68
C ASN A 130 -13.12 -3.84 -0.40
N CYS A 131 -12.75 -2.64 0.01
CA CYS A 131 -13.40 -1.97 1.14
C CYS A 131 -14.65 -1.19 0.69
N THR A 132 -15.71 -1.32 1.46
CA THR A 132 -16.98 -0.61 1.29
C THR A 132 -17.08 0.56 2.25
N GLU A 133 -18.10 1.40 2.08
CA GLU A 133 -18.37 2.54 2.96
C GLU A 133 -18.52 2.14 4.43
N GLU A 134 -19.16 0.99 4.69
CA GLU A 134 -19.45 0.48 6.04
C GLU A 134 -18.24 -0.21 6.69
N GLY A 135 -17.27 -0.68 5.90
CA GLY A 135 -16.19 -1.57 6.35
C GLY A 135 -14.80 -1.18 5.91
N THR A 136 -14.53 0.10 5.58
CA THR A 136 -13.15 0.49 5.23
C THR A 136 -12.22 0.47 6.45
N PRO A 137 -11.03 -0.15 6.34
CA PRO A 137 -10.02 -0.05 7.38
C PRO A 137 -9.27 1.31 7.34
N PHE A 138 -9.36 2.03 6.23
CA PHE A 138 -8.62 3.28 6.00
C PHE A 138 -9.41 4.47 6.54
N VAL A 139 -9.45 4.59 7.87
CA VAL A 139 -10.19 5.63 8.59
C VAL A 139 -9.25 6.44 9.47
N ARG A 140 -9.38 7.76 9.40
CA ARG A 140 -8.84 8.68 10.38
C ARG A 140 -10.00 9.46 11.01
N SER A 141 -10.32 9.09 12.24
CA SER A 141 -11.43 9.68 13.00
C SER A 141 -11.06 11.02 13.66
N GLU A 142 -9.77 11.20 13.99
CA GLU A 142 -9.30 12.42 14.65
C GLU A 142 -9.41 13.62 13.71
N SER A 143 -9.85 14.74 14.29
CA SER A 143 -9.91 15.98 13.54
C SER A 143 -8.52 16.57 13.30
N VAL A 144 -8.37 17.25 12.17
CA VAL A 144 -7.14 17.89 11.75
C VAL A 144 -7.44 19.35 11.41
N ARG A 145 -6.79 20.25 12.11
CA ARG A 145 -6.86 21.69 11.84
C ARG A 145 -5.88 22.06 10.72
N ILE A 146 -6.36 22.84 9.77
CA ILE A 146 -5.60 23.33 8.62
C ILE A 146 -5.65 24.85 8.64
N GLU A 147 -4.51 25.50 8.82
CA GLU A 147 -4.41 26.96 8.83
C GLU A 147 -4.71 27.53 7.44
N ALA A 148 -5.19 28.78 7.39
CA ALA A 148 -5.48 29.48 6.14
C ALA A 148 -4.30 29.47 5.19
N GLY A 149 -4.53 29.14 3.92
CA GLY A 149 -3.51 29.04 2.89
C GLY A 149 -2.55 27.84 3.04
N SER A 150 -2.85 26.91 3.94
CA SER A 150 -1.99 25.77 4.27
C SER A 150 -2.56 24.45 3.77
N SER A 151 -1.77 23.38 3.96
CA SER A 151 -2.18 22.01 3.65
C SER A 151 -1.69 21.06 4.72
N VAL A 152 -2.47 19.98 4.96
CA VAL A 152 -2.11 18.92 5.90
C VAL A 152 -2.36 17.55 5.27
N THR A 153 -1.43 16.62 5.46
CA THR A 153 -1.62 15.22 5.08
C THR A 153 -2.65 14.59 6.01
N VAL A 154 -3.71 14.06 5.42
CA VAL A 154 -4.85 13.47 6.15
C VAL A 154 -4.79 11.94 6.17
N LEU A 155 -4.36 11.33 5.08
CA LEU A 155 -4.01 9.91 5.03
C LEU A 155 -2.60 9.78 4.46
N ASP A 156 -1.73 9.08 5.16
CA ASP A 156 -0.33 8.89 4.79
C ASP A 156 0.03 7.41 4.76
N SER A 157 0.92 7.05 3.83
CA SER A 157 1.45 5.68 3.70
C SER A 157 0.35 4.61 3.65
N VAL A 158 -0.68 4.86 2.82
CA VAL A 158 -1.68 3.84 2.50
C VAL A 158 -1.10 2.94 1.42
N LEU A 159 -0.83 1.69 1.77
CA LEU A 159 -0.30 0.68 0.84
C LEU A 159 -1.47 -0.16 0.31
N LEU A 160 -1.62 -0.22 -1.00
CA LEU A 160 -2.77 -0.85 -1.67
C LEU A 160 -2.30 -1.86 -2.72
N LEU A 161 -3.12 -2.86 -2.97
CA LEU A 161 -2.92 -3.74 -4.11
C LEU A 161 -2.97 -2.92 -5.40
N PRO A 162 -2.09 -3.18 -6.39
CA PRO A 162 -2.18 -2.54 -7.71
C PRO A 162 -3.56 -2.73 -8.32
N GLN A 163 -4.22 -1.65 -8.73
CA GLN A 163 -5.62 -1.67 -9.14
C GLN A 163 -6.02 -0.48 -10.00
N PRO A 164 -7.07 -0.61 -10.83
CA PRO A 164 -7.69 0.52 -11.52
C PRO A 164 -8.26 1.53 -10.52
N VAL A 165 -8.20 2.81 -10.87
CA VAL A 165 -8.92 3.88 -10.17
C VAL A 165 -10.24 4.10 -10.90
N THR A 166 -11.31 3.57 -10.33
CA THR A 166 -12.65 3.59 -10.91
C THR A 166 -13.53 4.65 -10.25
N GLU A 167 -14.74 4.85 -10.79
CA GLU A 167 -15.78 5.73 -10.24
C GLU A 167 -16.25 5.34 -8.82
N HIS A 168 -15.82 4.18 -8.31
CA HIS A 168 -16.12 3.74 -6.94
C HIS A 168 -15.03 4.10 -5.94
N VAL A 169 -13.86 4.55 -6.41
CA VAL A 169 -12.77 4.95 -5.55
C VAL A 169 -12.95 6.40 -5.12
N ALA A 170 -13.16 6.60 -3.82
CA ALA A 170 -13.42 7.93 -3.27
C ALA A 170 -12.75 8.16 -1.92
N VAL A 171 -12.52 9.43 -1.61
CA VAL A 171 -12.20 9.90 -0.25
C VAL A 171 -13.38 10.68 0.28
N THR A 172 -13.88 10.28 1.46
CA THR A 172 -14.94 11.02 2.17
C THR A 172 -14.36 11.68 3.41
N PHE A 173 -14.90 12.80 3.80
CA PHE A 173 -14.53 13.51 5.02
C PHE A 173 -15.56 14.56 5.39
N LYS A 174 -15.54 14.99 6.67
CA LYS A 174 -16.30 16.15 7.15
C LYS A 174 -15.38 17.34 7.26
N TYR A 175 -15.87 18.54 6.97
CA TYR A 175 -15.12 19.78 7.13
C TYR A 175 -15.97 20.93 7.65
N ALA A 176 -15.36 21.79 8.45
CA ALA A 176 -15.95 23.05 8.92
C ALA A 176 -14.91 24.17 8.85
N TYR A 177 -15.34 25.36 8.42
CA TYR A 177 -14.48 26.55 8.47
C TYR A 177 -14.47 27.18 9.87
N ALA A 178 -13.41 27.93 10.18
CA ALA A 178 -13.27 28.60 11.46
C ALA A 178 -14.51 29.43 11.82
N GLY A 179 -14.95 29.32 13.06
CA GLY A 179 -16.16 29.95 13.58
C GLY A 179 -17.42 29.09 13.49
N LYS A 180 -17.34 27.90 12.85
CA LYS A 180 -18.44 26.91 12.84
C LYS A 180 -18.05 25.69 13.65
N PRO A 181 -18.96 25.13 14.45
CA PRO A 181 -18.69 23.92 15.20
C PRO A 181 -18.69 22.69 14.27
N LEU A 182 -17.95 21.63 14.65
CA LEU A 182 -17.95 20.35 13.92
C LEU A 182 -19.32 19.68 13.82
N SER A 183 -20.26 20.01 14.70
CA SER A 183 -21.66 19.55 14.59
C SER A 183 -22.40 20.10 13.36
N GLU A 184 -21.89 21.17 12.77
CA GLU A 184 -22.38 21.80 11.53
C GLU A 184 -21.43 21.55 10.35
N ALA A 185 -20.50 20.59 10.48
CA ALA A 185 -19.57 20.26 9.42
C ALA A 185 -20.32 19.73 8.18
N LYS A 186 -19.85 20.15 7.03
CA LYS A 186 -20.30 19.63 5.74
C LYS A 186 -19.62 18.29 5.47
N GLU A 187 -20.31 17.43 4.76
CA GLU A 187 -19.74 16.18 4.24
C GLU A 187 -19.26 16.40 2.80
N ALA A 188 -18.12 15.83 2.51
CA ALA A 188 -17.53 15.83 1.17
C ALA A 188 -17.23 14.39 0.74
N MET A 189 -17.47 14.11 -0.55
CA MET A 189 -17.05 12.89 -1.22
C MET A 189 -16.32 13.29 -2.50
N VAL A 190 -15.05 12.90 -2.59
CA VAL A 190 -14.20 13.22 -3.75
C VAL A 190 -13.85 11.92 -4.44
N TYR A 191 -14.38 11.74 -5.65
CA TYR A 191 -14.08 10.61 -6.53
C TYR A 191 -12.72 10.81 -7.19
N LEU A 192 -11.91 9.74 -7.25
CA LEU A 192 -10.54 9.82 -7.73
C LEU A 192 -10.38 9.51 -9.22
N ASP A 193 -11.40 8.96 -9.87
CA ASP A 193 -11.45 8.71 -11.32
C ASP A 193 -11.38 9.98 -12.19
N VAL A 194 -11.74 11.14 -11.60
CA VAL A 194 -11.61 12.45 -12.25
C VAL A 194 -10.16 12.95 -12.35
N ALA A 195 -9.24 12.33 -11.60
CA ALA A 195 -7.81 12.59 -11.72
C ALA A 195 -7.26 11.93 -13.00
N GLN A 196 -6.09 12.39 -13.47
CA GLN A 196 -5.47 11.80 -14.67
C GLN A 196 -4.94 10.38 -14.47
N THR A 197 -4.91 9.90 -13.24
CA THR A 197 -4.43 8.56 -12.87
C THR A 197 -5.56 7.56 -13.04
N THR A 198 -5.41 6.63 -13.96
CA THR A 198 -6.40 5.57 -14.26
C THR A 198 -6.10 4.27 -13.53
N GLU A 199 -4.89 4.11 -13.00
CA GLU A 199 -4.43 2.89 -12.33
C GLU A 199 -3.34 3.21 -11.30
N TRP A 200 -3.37 2.52 -10.18
CA TRP A 200 -2.26 2.46 -9.23
C TRP A 200 -1.44 1.20 -9.50
N ILE A 201 -0.21 1.41 -9.91
CA ILE A 201 0.72 0.32 -10.23
C ILE A 201 1.69 0.06 -9.09
N LYS A 202 2.17 -1.17 -8.96
CA LYS A 202 3.18 -1.54 -7.95
C LYS A 202 4.46 -0.69 -8.07
N SER A 203 5.17 -0.55 -6.98
CA SER A 203 6.40 0.25 -6.86
C SER A 203 6.24 1.73 -7.19
N SER A 204 5.01 2.26 -7.14
CA SER A 204 4.71 3.67 -7.45
C SER A 204 4.03 4.37 -6.29
N THR A 205 4.27 5.68 -6.16
CA THR A 205 3.67 6.54 -5.14
C THR A 205 2.77 7.58 -5.80
N TYR A 206 1.56 7.71 -5.29
CA TYR A 206 0.54 8.64 -5.75
C TYR A 206 0.19 9.62 -4.64
N HIS A 207 0.20 10.92 -4.94
CA HIS A 207 -0.13 11.96 -3.99
C HIS A 207 -1.30 12.80 -4.49
N TYR A 208 -2.45 12.64 -3.86
CA TYR A 208 -3.66 13.42 -4.13
C TYR A 208 -3.72 14.65 -3.24
N LYS A 209 -4.03 15.80 -3.87
CA LYS A 209 -4.27 17.06 -3.18
C LYS A 209 -5.72 17.47 -3.40
N ILE A 210 -6.47 17.55 -2.32
CA ILE A 210 -7.88 17.97 -2.31
C ILE A 210 -7.95 19.40 -1.79
N THR A 211 -8.47 20.31 -2.58
CA THR A 211 -8.63 21.70 -2.18
C THR A 211 -10.06 21.95 -1.74
N LEU A 212 -10.24 22.43 -0.52
CA LEU A 212 -11.56 22.83 -0.03
C LEU A 212 -12.07 24.04 -0.81
N PRO A 213 -13.39 24.15 -1.08
CA PRO A 213 -13.97 25.26 -1.82
C PRO A 213 -13.76 26.58 -1.11
N ALA A 214 -13.78 27.67 -1.87
CA ALA A 214 -13.73 29.01 -1.28
C ALA A 214 -15.07 29.35 -0.57
N GLY A 215 -15.04 29.41 0.74
CA GLY A 215 -16.25 29.71 1.54
C GLY A 215 -17.04 28.48 1.96
N ASP A 216 -18.36 28.57 1.99
CA ASP A 216 -19.28 27.55 2.49
C ASP A 216 -19.91 26.70 1.36
N ALA A 217 -19.34 26.67 0.17
CA ALA A 217 -19.80 25.83 -0.92
C ALA A 217 -19.56 24.32 -0.62
N ASP A 218 -20.31 23.45 -1.26
CA ASP A 218 -20.11 22.01 -1.20
C ASP A 218 -19.05 21.57 -2.23
N ILE A 219 -18.38 20.45 -1.97
CA ILE A 219 -17.45 19.79 -2.91
C ILE A 219 -18.20 18.70 -3.69
#